data_40f3410b81ddfaa76bbcd21ddbe23f1f
#
_entry.id   40f3410b81ddfaa76bbcd21ddbe23f1f
#
_cell.length_a   1.000
_cell.length_b   1.000
_cell.length_c   1.000
_cell.angle_alpha   90.00
_cell.angle_beta   90.00
_cell.angle_gamma   90.00
#
_symmetry.space_group_name_H-M   'P 1'
#
loop_
_entity.id
_entity.type
_entity.pdbx_description
1 polymer ?
#
loop_
_entity_poly.entity_id
_entity_poly.type
_entity_poly.pdbx_seq_one_letter_code
_entity_poly.pdbx_strand_id
1 'polypeptide(L)'
;MYKVFRIIMLSVMLCLCASPAWSQSNATKITWNGHAAFGITTPKGKVLMIDPWLRNPSNPAAKNKHDPVDDIKKTDYILITHGHFDHVGDSVELAKKTGARLVTNYELGTNMAKLLGYPKDQMGFDTLINIGGTITIADGEVTVHMTPAIHSSGLQIPNAGPNEPDIVYGGTAAGFVIKIKNGPTIYDTGDTAYFSDMKLIGRHYHPDIALINIGGHFGMEPDMAVMAAEAVKARYVIPHHYATFPVLTQDPTPFAKAIKKHHMTPVVMKPGETVTYEDGKLK
;
A
#
# COMPACT_ATOMS: atom_id res chain seq x y z
N MET A 1 -83.28 21.34 14.29
CA MET A 1 -82.10 21.99 13.68
C MET A 1 -80.87 21.10 14.02
N TYR A 2 -80.51 20.19 13.14
CA TYR A 2 -79.32 19.31 13.30
C TYR A 2 -78.22 19.81 12.40
N LYS A 3 -77.07 20.24 13.01
CA LYS A 3 -75.84 20.59 12.29
C LYS A 3 -75.02 19.32 12.03
N VAL A 4 -74.84 19.01 10.75
CA VAL A 4 -73.99 17.92 10.30
C VAL A 4 -72.54 18.45 10.19
N PHE A 5 -71.62 17.92 11.04
CA PHE A 5 -70.16 18.16 10.90
C PHE A 5 -69.61 17.20 9.85
N ARG A 6 -69.13 17.74 8.76
CA ARG A 6 -68.32 17.00 7.76
C ARG A 6 -66.89 16.95 8.20
N ILE A 7 -66.37 15.82 8.56
CA ILE A 7 -64.96 15.56 8.82
C ILE A 7 -64.29 15.31 7.45
N ILE A 8 -63.42 16.20 7.01
CA ILE A 8 -62.56 16.00 5.85
C ILE A 8 -61.33 15.23 6.31
N MET A 9 -61.18 13.97 5.97
CA MET A 9 -59.96 13.18 6.15
C MET A 9 -58.98 13.57 5.06
N LEU A 10 -57.91 14.25 5.47
CA LEU A 10 -56.75 14.57 4.61
C LEU A 10 -55.81 13.37 4.60
N SER A 11 -55.83 12.57 3.55
CA SER A 11 -54.86 11.45 3.37
C SER A 11 -53.54 12.03 2.92
N VAL A 12 -52.55 12.09 3.84
CA VAL A 12 -51.17 12.40 3.50
C VAL A 12 -50.52 11.15 2.89
N MET A 13 -50.36 11.15 1.60
CA MET A 13 -49.63 10.13 0.85
C MET A 13 -48.13 10.35 1.04
N LEU A 14 -47.50 9.59 1.96
CA LEU A 14 -46.06 9.57 2.17
C LEU A 14 -45.40 8.89 0.94
N CYS A 15 -44.92 9.68 -0.02
CA CYS A 15 -44.03 9.17 -1.06
C CYS A 15 -42.68 8.80 -0.42
N LEU A 16 -42.48 7.54 -0.09
CA LEU A 16 -41.15 7.00 0.20
C LEU A 16 -40.32 7.04 -1.08
N CYS A 17 -39.55 8.09 -1.27
CA CYS A 17 -38.48 8.11 -2.27
C CYS A 17 -37.42 7.10 -1.84
N ALA A 18 -37.51 5.86 -2.31
CA ALA A 18 -36.42 4.89 -2.24
C ALA A 18 -35.26 5.45 -3.08
N SER A 19 -34.30 6.05 -2.41
CA SER A 19 -33.01 6.37 -3.04
C SER A 19 -32.43 5.05 -3.55
N PRO A 20 -31.96 4.97 -4.79
CA PRO A 20 -31.28 3.76 -5.26
C PRO A 20 -30.09 3.52 -4.33
N ALA A 21 -30.12 2.42 -3.58
CA ALA A 21 -28.95 1.94 -2.87
C ALA A 21 -27.93 1.59 -3.97
N TRP A 22 -26.97 2.49 -4.18
CA TRP A 22 -25.81 2.16 -5.00
C TRP A 22 -25.14 0.97 -4.32
N SER A 23 -25.20 -0.18 -4.97
CA SER A 23 -24.46 -1.36 -4.52
C SER A 23 -23.00 -0.96 -4.40
N GLN A 24 -22.54 -0.77 -3.18
CA GLN A 24 -21.14 -0.47 -2.91
C GLN A 24 -20.36 -1.70 -3.37
N SER A 25 -19.53 -1.54 -4.41
CA SER A 25 -18.68 -2.62 -4.90
C SER A 25 -17.79 -3.10 -3.77
N ASN A 26 -17.79 -4.41 -3.49
CA ASN A 26 -16.85 -5.02 -2.54
C ASN A 26 -15.45 -5.18 -3.16
N ALA A 27 -15.18 -4.51 -4.27
CA ALA A 27 -13.94 -4.62 -5.01
C ALA A 27 -12.82 -3.79 -4.38
N THR A 28 -11.68 -4.43 -4.16
CA THR A 28 -10.42 -3.75 -3.85
C THR A 28 -9.57 -3.73 -5.11
N LYS A 29 -9.10 -2.55 -5.52
CA LYS A 29 -8.21 -2.40 -6.67
C LYS A 29 -6.77 -2.24 -6.18
N ILE A 30 -5.85 -2.90 -6.87
CA ILE A 30 -4.41 -2.83 -6.58
C ILE A 30 -3.73 -2.44 -7.89
N THR A 31 -3.07 -1.30 -7.91
CA THR A 31 -2.32 -0.77 -9.06
C THR A 31 -0.83 -0.84 -8.75
N TRP A 32 -0.04 -1.44 -9.62
CA TRP A 32 1.42 -1.41 -9.50
C TRP A 32 1.98 -0.27 -10.35
N ASN A 33 2.61 0.71 -9.72
CA ASN A 33 3.20 1.87 -10.40
C ASN A 33 4.69 1.66 -10.74
N GLY A 34 5.15 0.41 -10.70
CA GLY A 34 6.56 0.06 -10.89
C GLY A 34 7.36 0.09 -9.58
N HIS A 35 8.52 -0.57 -9.58
CA HIS A 35 9.39 -0.73 -8.42
C HIS A 35 8.64 -1.29 -7.20
N ALA A 36 8.61 -0.57 -6.08
CA ALA A 36 7.84 -0.92 -4.88
C ALA A 36 6.54 -0.10 -4.74
N ALA A 37 6.21 0.76 -5.72
CA ALA A 37 5.09 1.68 -5.61
C ALA A 37 3.75 1.02 -5.94
N PHE A 38 2.88 0.86 -4.93
CA PHE A 38 1.53 0.33 -5.08
C PHE A 38 0.46 1.33 -4.65
N GLY A 39 -0.62 1.40 -5.44
CA GLY A 39 -1.86 2.06 -5.07
C GLY A 39 -2.92 1.03 -4.70
N ILE A 40 -3.62 1.21 -3.59
CA ILE A 40 -4.73 0.35 -3.16
C ILE A 40 -5.98 1.21 -3.00
N THR A 41 -7.03 0.89 -3.74
CA THR A 41 -8.35 1.52 -3.55
C THR A 41 -9.28 0.53 -2.87
N THR A 42 -9.79 0.90 -1.70
CA THR A 42 -10.67 0.05 -0.88
C THR A 42 -12.11 0.05 -1.42
N PRO A 43 -12.98 -0.90 -0.98
CA PRO A 43 -14.39 -0.93 -1.34
C PRO A 43 -15.16 0.39 -1.09
N LYS A 44 -14.77 1.15 -0.05
CA LYS A 44 -15.38 2.47 0.23
C LYS A 44 -14.68 3.63 -0.48
N GLY A 45 -13.73 3.34 -1.39
CA GLY A 45 -13.04 4.36 -2.17
C GLY A 45 -11.97 5.14 -1.40
N LYS A 46 -11.45 4.61 -0.29
CA LYS A 46 -10.22 5.13 0.33
C LYS A 46 -9.03 4.68 -0.49
N VAL A 47 -8.05 5.54 -0.63
CA VAL A 47 -6.84 5.30 -1.43
C VAL A 47 -5.61 5.29 -0.52
N LEU A 48 -4.89 4.18 -0.55
CA LEU A 48 -3.60 4.02 0.11
C LEU A 48 -2.51 3.94 -0.96
N MET A 49 -1.39 4.60 -0.73
CA MET A 49 -0.19 4.46 -1.55
C MET A 49 0.92 3.87 -0.68
N ILE A 50 1.55 2.79 -1.16
CA ILE A 50 2.71 2.17 -0.52
C ILE A 50 3.94 2.61 -1.30
N ASP A 51 4.97 3.07 -0.61
CA ASP A 51 6.29 3.43 -1.13
C ASP A 51 6.23 4.21 -2.46
N PRO A 52 5.58 5.40 -2.50
CA PRO A 52 5.18 6.07 -3.74
C PRO A 52 6.34 6.76 -4.43
N TRP A 53 7.27 5.99 -5.00
CA TRP A 53 8.23 6.50 -5.97
C TRP A 53 7.61 6.43 -7.38
N LEU A 54 6.74 7.38 -7.69
CA LEU A 54 5.99 7.43 -8.97
C LEU A 54 6.87 7.81 -10.16
N ARG A 55 7.96 8.55 -9.90
CA ARG A 55 8.96 8.95 -10.92
C ARG A 55 9.97 7.85 -11.22
N ASN A 56 9.76 6.62 -10.72
CA ASN A 56 10.68 5.51 -11.01
C ASN A 56 10.73 5.20 -12.51
N PRO A 57 11.90 4.79 -13.06
CA PRO A 57 12.09 4.63 -14.51
C PRO A 57 11.29 3.49 -15.14
N SER A 58 10.73 2.56 -14.35
CA SER A 58 9.84 1.51 -14.86
C SER A 58 8.38 1.97 -15.00
N ASN A 59 7.97 3.06 -14.31
CA ASN A 59 6.62 3.61 -14.43
C ASN A 59 6.41 4.25 -15.81
N PRO A 60 5.43 3.78 -16.63
CA PRO A 60 5.15 4.41 -17.93
C PRO A 60 4.76 5.89 -17.81
N ALA A 61 4.06 6.27 -16.73
CA ALA A 61 3.66 7.66 -16.49
C ALA A 61 4.87 8.60 -16.30
N ALA A 62 5.99 8.11 -15.73
CA ALA A 62 7.21 8.89 -15.57
C ALA A 62 7.92 9.24 -16.91
N LYS A 63 7.52 8.59 -18.01
CA LYS A 63 8.02 8.87 -19.36
C LYS A 63 7.19 9.91 -20.12
N ASN A 64 6.09 10.36 -19.54
CA ASN A 64 5.20 11.36 -20.12
C ASN A 64 5.83 12.78 -19.99
N LYS A 65 5.22 13.76 -20.69
CA LYS A 65 5.66 15.17 -20.61
C LYS A 65 5.27 15.86 -19.30
N HIS A 66 4.29 15.30 -18.57
CA HIS A 66 3.81 15.81 -17.28
C HIS A 66 4.25 14.89 -16.15
N ASP A 67 4.28 15.43 -14.95
CA ASP A 67 4.73 14.72 -13.76
C ASP A 67 3.72 13.64 -13.35
N PRO A 68 4.12 12.37 -13.12
CA PRO A 68 3.22 11.32 -12.70
C PRO A 68 2.54 11.58 -11.35
N VAL A 69 3.12 12.41 -10.48
CA VAL A 69 2.46 12.85 -9.24
C VAL A 69 1.20 13.66 -9.57
N ASP A 70 1.18 14.39 -10.68
CA ASP A 70 0.02 15.18 -11.10
C ASP A 70 -1.17 14.34 -11.54
N ASP A 71 -0.96 13.11 -11.94
CA ASP A 71 -2.02 12.17 -12.29
C ASP A 71 -2.79 11.66 -11.07
N ILE A 72 -2.17 11.64 -9.90
CA ILE A 72 -2.79 11.19 -8.67
C ILE A 72 -3.75 12.25 -8.15
N LYS A 73 -5.04 12.00 -8.23
CA LYS A 73 -6.08 12.96 -7.82
C LYS A 73 -6.48 12.82 -6.34
N LYS A 74 -6.24 11.64 -5.75
CA LYS A 74 -6.61 11.32 -4.37
C LYS A 74 -5.62 10.34 -3.78
N THR A 75 -5.20 10.60 -2.56
CA THR A 75 -4.54 9.67 -1.65
C THR A 75 -4.98 10.01 -0.24
N ASP A 76 -5.51 9.05 0.51
CA ASP A 76 -5.93 9.26 1.90
C ASP A 76 -4.79 8.92 2.86
N TYR A 77 -3.98 7.89 2.54
CA TYR A 77 -2.85 7.44 3.36
C TYR A 77 -1.64 7.08 2.49
N ILE A 78 -0.46 7.39 3.00
CA ILE A 78 0.81 6.98 2.44
C ILE A 78 1.49 6.07 3.47
N LEU A 79 1.81 4.84 3.06
CA LEU A 79 2.51 3.84 3.86
C LEU A 79 3.96 3.78 3.38
N ILE A 80 4.93 4.01 4.27
CA ILE A 80 6.35 3.95 3.92
C ILE A 80 7.01 2.84 4.74
N THR A 81 7.58 1.86 4.02
CA THR A 81 8.22 0.69 4.63
C THR A 81 9.54 1.03 5.30
N HIS A 82 10.37 1.85 4.66
CA HIS A 82 11.68 2.25 5.16
C HIS A 82 12.21 3.53 4.48
N GLY A 83 13.36 4.03 4.94
CA GLY A 83 13.85 5.36 4.60
C GLY A 83 14.62 5.50 3.27
N HIS A 84 14.79 4.47 2.46
CA HIS A 84 15.50 4.58 1.20
C HIS A 84 14.76 5.47 0.19
N PHE A 85 15.52 6.13 -0.68
CA PHE A 85 14.99 7.15 -1.61
C PHE A 85 13.94 6.59 -2.58
N ASP A 86 14.08 5.35 -2.98
CA ASP A 86 13.21 4.63 -3.92
C ASP A 86 11.92 4.11 -3.27
N HIS A 87 11.75 4.31 -1.96
CA HIS A 87 10.54 4.05 -1.18
C HIS A 87 9.90 5.33 -0.64
N VAL A 88 10.70 6.22 -0.03
CA VAL A 88 10.22 7.54 0.38
C VAL A 88 9.76 8.35 -0.84
N GLY A 89 10.52 8.29 -1.92
CA GLY A 89 10.17 8.75 -3.26
C GLY A 89 9.45 10.11 -3.30
N ASP A 90 8.28 10.10 -3.90
CA ASP A 90 7.46 11.30 -4.12
C ASP A 90 6.45 11.55 -2.97
N SER A 91 6.61 10.86 -1.83
CA SER A 91 5.64 10.85 -0.73
C SER A 91 5.36 12.24 -0.16
N VAL A 92 6.38 13.08 0.00
CA VAL A 92 6.24 14.43 0.55
C VAL A 92 5.41 15.34 -0.36
N GLU A 93 5.69 15.29 -1.67
CA GLU A 93 4.96 16.07 -2.67
C GLU A 93 3.52 15.57 -2.79
N LEU A 94 3.34 14.26 -2.85
CA LEU A 94 2.03 13.63 -2.89
C LEU A 94 1.18 13.98 -1.65
N ALA A 95 1.78 13.98 -0.45
CA ALA A 95 1.11 14.38 0.78
C ALA A 95 0.68 15.84 0.76
N LYS A 96 1.56 16.75 0.35
CA LYS A 96 1.22 18.20 0.21
C LYS A 96 0.08 18.42 -0.76
N LYS A 97 0.02 17.64 -1.85
CA LYS A 97 -1.02 17.75 -2.87
C LYS A 97 -2.37 17.20 -2.42
N THR A 98 -2.37 16.06 -1.74
CA THR A 98 -3.61 15.31 -1.47
C THR A 98 -4.11 15.39 -0.04
N GLY A 99 -3.29 15.87 0.90
CA GLY A 99 -3.57 15.81 2.32
C GLY A 99 -3.40 14.42 2.93
N ALA A 100 -2.71 13.51 2.24
CA ALA A 100 -2.54 12.13 2.68
C ALA A 100 -1.81 12.02 4.01
N ARG A 101 -2.33 11.18 4.92
CA ARG A 101 -1.72 10.92 6.22
C ARG A 101 -0.63 9.87 6.13
N LEU A 102 0.49 10.08 6.82
CA LEU A 102 1.64 9.18 6.84
C LEU A 102 1.45 8.03 7.82
N VAL A 103 1.68 6.81 7.36
CA VAL A 103 1.80 5.59 8.17
C VAL A 103 3.21 5.04 7.98
N THR A 104 4.01 5.08 9.03
CA THR A 104 5.38 4.54 9.05
C THR A 104 5.86 4.39 10.51
N ASN A 105 7.12 3.99 10.72
CA ASN A 105 7.68 4.01 12.08
C ASN A 105 7.92 5.45 12.57
N TYR A 106 7.93 5.60 13.88
CA TYR A 106 8.00 6.91 14.54
C TYR A 106 9.24 7.72 14.14
N GLU A 107 10.39 7.09 14.07
CA GLU A 107 11.67 7.73 13.75
C GLU A 107 11.70 8.22 12.30
N LEU A 108 11.26 7.38 11.38
CA LEU A 108 11.19 7.76 9.96
C LEU A 108 10.22 8.92 9.74
N GLY A 109 8.99 8.81 10.26
CA GLY A 109 7.99 9.87 10.14
C GLY A 109 8.46 11.21 10.71
N THR A 110 9.08 11.16 11.90
CA THR A 110 9.64 12.36 12.54
C THR A 110 10.76 12.99 11.70
N ASN A 111 11.68 12.17 11.16
CA ASN A 111 12.76 12.65 10.32
C ASN A 111 12.26 13.13 8.94
N MET A 112 11.28 12.48 8.33
CA MET A 112 10.64 12.98 7.11
C MET A 112 10.01 14.35 7.32
N ALA A 113 9.32 14.57 8.44
CA ALA A 113 8.76 15.88 8.74
C ALA A 113 9.82 16.95 9.00
N LYS A 114 10.88 16.60 9.72
CA LYS A 114 11.94 17.54 10.11
C LYS A 114 12.87 17.89 8.95
N LEU A 115 13.22 16.92 8.11
CA LEU A 115 14.32 17.01 7.15
C LEU A 115 13.86 17.08 5.70
N LEU A 116 12.71 16.47 5.37
CA LEU A 116 12.14 16.48 4.01
C LEU A 116 10.93 17.39 3.88
N GLY A 117 10.39 17.91 4.98
CA GLY A 117 9.24 18.80 4.98
C GLY A 117 7.90 18.10 4.72
N TYR A 118 7.77 16.81 5.16
CA TYR A 118 6.46 16.17 5.23
C TYR A 118 5.54 16.98 6.18
N PRO A 119 4.28 17.27 5.80
CA PRO A 119 3.39 18.07 6.63
C PRO A 119 3.14 17.44 8.00
N LYS A 120 3.46 18.16 9.08
CA LYS A 120 3.38 17.63 10.45
C LYS A 120 1.96 17.32 10.91
N ASP A 121 0.97 18.01 10.39
CA ASP A 121 -0.46 17.82 10.66
C ASP A 121 -1.04 16.58 9.96
N GLN A 122 -0.30 16.00 9.04
CA GLN A 122 -0.66 14.77 8.33
C GLN A 122 -0.05 13.50 8.97
N MET A 123 0.46 13.59 10.19
CA MET A 123 0.94 12.45 10.97
C MET A 123 0.70 12.65 12.46
N GLY A 124 0.70 11.57 13.22
CA GLY A 124 0.54 11.60 14.67
C GLY A 124 0.63 10.22 15.28
N PHE A 125 0.43 10.11 16.60
CA PHE A 125 0.45 8.82 17.30
C PHE A 125 -0.65 7.84 16.84
N ASP A 126 -1.64 8.31 16.13
CA ASP A 126 -2.70 7.49 15.53
C ASP A 126 -2.34 6.93 14.15
N THR A 127 -1.21 7.36 13.56
CA THR A 127 -0.70 6.86 12.27
C THR A 127 0.76 6.41 12.32
N LEU A 128 1.56 6.96 13.24
CA LEU A 128 2.94 6.50 13.46
C LEU A 128 2.92 5.31 14.41
N ILE A 129 3.54 4.21 13.99
CA ILE A 129 3.55 2.93 14.71
C ILE A 129 4.98 2.40 14.83
N ASN A 130 5.15 1.18 15.34
CA ASN A 130 6.41 0.48 15.30
C ASN A 130 6.17 -1.01 14.99
N ILE A 131 7.23 -1.74 14.69
CA ILE A 131 7.18 -3.19 14.44
C ILE A 131 6.44 -3.91 15.55
N GLY A 132 5.48 -4.77 15.16
CA GLY A 132 4.55 -5.44 16.08
C GLY A 132 3.33 -4.61 16.45
N GLY A 133 3.32 -3.30 16.14
CA GLY A 133 2.17 -2.42 16.36
C GLY A 133 1.07 -2.59 15.31
N THR A 134 -0.12 -2.14 15.70
CA THR A 134 -1.32 -2.19 14.88
C THR A 134 -2.10 -0.90 15.02
N ILE A 135 -2.57 -0.35 13.90
CA ILE A 135 -3.49 0.79 13.87
C ILE A 135 -4.70 0.46 12.99
N THR A 136 -5.78 1.17 13.25
CA THR A 136 -6.98 1.13 12.41
C THR A 136 -7.20 2.52 11.84
N ILE A 137 -7.27 2.60 10.51
CA ILE A 137 -7.38 3.84 9.73
C ILE A 137 -8.60 3.78 8.80
N ALA A 138 -8.80 4.83 8.00
CA ALA A 138 -9.84 4.87 6.97
C ALA A 138 -11.25 4.61 7.55
N ASP A 139 -11.59 5.29 8.64
CA ASP A 139 -12.89 5.18 9.33
C ASP A 139 -13.24 3.73 9.71
N GLY A 140 -12.23 2.96 10.14
CA GLY A 140 -12.39 1.56 10.55
C GLY A 140 -12.43 0.55 9.40
N GLU A 141 -12.14 0.97 8.17
CA GLU A 141 -12.14 0.09 7.01
C GLU A 141 -10.83 -0.69 6.86
N VAL A 142 -9.70 -0.10 7.28
CA VAL A 142 -8.37 -0.68 7.09
C VAL A 142 -7.65 -0.82 8.42
N THR A 143 -7.14 -2.02 8.69
CA THR A 143 -6.21 -2.28 9.79
C THR A 143 -4.82 -2.54 9.22
N VAL A 144 -3.81 -1.84 9.73
CA VAL A 144 -2.41 -1.96 9.32
C VAL A 144 -1.60 -2.49 10.49
N HIS A 145 -0.90 -3.61 10.27
CA HIS A 145 0.11 -4.15 11.19
C HIS A 145 1.48 -3.92 10.59
N MET A 146 2.40 -3.39 11.36
CA MET A 146 3.80 -3.27 10.95
C MET A 146 4.56 -4.53 11.32
N THR A 147 5.15 -5.17 10.31
CA THR A 147 5.94 -6.40 10.48
C THR A 147 7.43 -6.10 10.37
N PRO A 148 8.32 -6.94 10.96
CA PRO A 148 9.75 -6.79 10.73
C PRO A 148 10.12 -6.99 9.25
N ALA A 149 11.18 -6.31 8.83
CA ALA A 149 11.92 -6.58 7.60
C ALA A 149 13.42 -6.57 7.93
N ILE A 150 14.18 -7.45 7.28
CA ILE A 150 15.64 -7.52 7.46
C ILE A 150 16.29 -6.74 6.33
N HIS A 151 16.46 -5.45 6.55
CA HIS A 151 17.02 -4.51 5.59
C HIS A 151 17.54 -3.27 6.32
N SER A 152 18.31 -2.43 5.65
CA SER A 152 18.70 -1.12 6.17
C SER A 152 17.58 -0.08 5.96
N SER A 153 17.66 1.04 6.70
CA SER A 153 16.68 2.12 6.59
C SER A 153 17.37 3.47 6.83
N GLY A 154 18.19 3.86 5.87
CA GLY A 154 18.80 5.19 5.86
C GLY A 154 17.93 6.19 5.12
N LEU A 155 17.56 7.31 5.75
CA LEU A 155 16.86 8.40 5.10
C LEU A 155 17.87 9.34 4.42
N GLN A 156 17.82 9.42 3.11
CA GLN A 156 18.67 10.33 2.33
C GLN A 156 18.15 11.75 2.42
N ILE A 157 19.07 12.70 2.65
CA ILE A 157 18.77 14.12 2.73
C ILE A 157 19.20 14.78 1.42
N PRO A 158 18.25 15.22 0.58
CA PRO A 158 18.56 15.91 -0.65
C PRO A 158 19.32 17.22 -0.37
N ASN A 159 20.40 17.47 -1.10
CA ASN A 159 21.20 18.69 -0.98
C ASN A 159 21.76 18.96 0.42
N ALA A 160 22.14 17.93 1.16
CA ALA A 160 22.85 18.07 2.44
C ALA A 160 24.06 19.00 2.25
N GLY A 161 24.28 19.89 3.21
CA GLY A 161 25.41 20.80 3.22
C GLY A 161 26.74 20.04 3.41
N PRO A 162 27.90 20.67 3.11
CA PRO A 162 29.20 20.00 3.14
C PRO A 162 29.60 19.45 4.51
N ASN A 163 28.93 19.84 5.59
CA ASN A 163 29.14 19.38 6.96
C ASN A 163 27.91 18.66 7.54
N GLU A 164 26.90 18.35 6.71
CA GLU A 164 25.70 17.64 7.11
C GLU A 164 25.74 16.20 6.59
N PRO A 165 25.20 15.23 7.32
CA PRO A 165 25.16 13.85 6.85
C PRO A 165 24.19 13.74 5.66
N ASP A 166 24.62 13.08 4.59
CA ASP A 166 23.78 12.78 3.42
C ASP A 166 22.68 11.77 3.75
N ILE A 167 22.92 10.92 4.76
CA ILE A 167 22.04 9.87 5.22
C ILE A 167 21.91 9.95 6.72
N VAL A 168 20.66 9.91 7.20
CA VAL A 168 20.34 9.84 8.63
C VAL A 168 19.55 8.57 8.95
N TYR A 169 19.43 8.23 10.22
CA TYR A 169 18.65 7.08 10.66
C TYR A 169 17.18 7.23 10.26
N GLY A 170 16.67 6.28 9.50
CA GLY A 170 15.28 6.22 8.99
C GLY A 170 14.40 5.22 9.78
N GLY A 171 14.71 4.92 11.02
CA GLY A 171 14.04 3.87 11.77
C GLY A 171 14.47 2.47 11.32
N THR A 172 13.75 1.45 11.75
CA THR A 172 13.98 0.06 11.35
C THR A 172 13.11 -0.25 10.12
N ALA A 173 13.69 -0.93 9.12
CA ALA A 173 12.93 -1.37 7.96
C ALA A 173 11.77 -2.29 8.36
N ALA A 174 10.65 -2.15 7.66
CA ALA A 174 9.42 -2.84 7.99
C ALA A 174 8.66 -3.28 6.73
N GLY A 175 7.78 -4.25 6.90
CA GLY A 175 6.70 -4.57 5.97
C GLY A 175 5.35 -4.25 6.60
N PHE A 176 4.27 -4.48 5.85
CA PHE A 176 2.91 -4.23 6.33
C PHE A 176 1.99 -5.42 6.06
N VAL A 177 1.16 -5.78 7.05
CA VAL A 177 -0.06 -6.54 6.79
C VAL A 177 -1.24 -5.58 6.81
N ILE A 178 -1.89 -5.44 5.67
CA ILE A 178 -3.00 -4.52 5.43
C ILE A 178 -4.28 -5.34 5.31
N LYS A 179 -5.14 -5.29 6.33
CA LYS A 179 -6.42 -5.99 6.34
C LYS A 179 -7.52 -5.02 5.96
N ILE A 180 -8.22 -5.28 4.85
CA ILE A 180 -9.29 -4.44 4.32
C ILE A 180 -10.64 -5.08 4.67
N LYS A 181 -11.52 -4.32 5.29
CA LYS A 181 -12.87 -4.79 5.64
C LYS A 181 -13.67 -5.09 4.35
N ASN A 182 -14.18 -6.31 4.22
CA ASN A 182 -14.83 -6.83 3.02
C ASN A 182 -13.91 -6.86 1.77
N GLY A 183 -12.60 -6.90 1.98
CA GLY A 183 -11.58 -6.99 0.97
C GLY A 183 -10.51 -8.01 1.35
N PRO A 184 -9.36 -8.03 0.67
CA PRO A 184 -8.26 -8.94 0.97
C PRO A 184 -7.47 -8.52 2.22
N THR A 185 -6.76 -9.50 2.78
CA THR A 185 -5.58 -9.25 3.61
C THR A 185 -4.36 -9.28 2.70
N ILE A 186 -3.61 -8.19 2.66
CA ILE A 186 -2.42 -8.01 1.82
C ILE A 186 -1.19 -7.98 2.73
N TYR A 187 -0.18 -8.80 2.45
CA TYR A 187 1.13 -8.68 3.07
C TYR A 187 2.09 -8.06 2.05
N ASP A 188 2.61 -6.90 2.38
CA ASP A 188 3.71 -6.27 1.67
C ASP A 188 5.00 -6.50 2.46
N THR A 189 5.99 -7.12 1.82
CA THR A 189 7.26 -7.43 2.47
C THR A 189 8.10 -6.20 2.73
N GLY A 190 7.88 -5.11 1.99
CA GLY A 190 8.89 -4.08 1.80
C GLY A 190 10.18 -4.69 1.25
N ASP A 191 11.29 -4.00 1.44
CA ASP A 191 12.60 -4.54 1.16
C ASP A 191 13.09 -5.38 2.35
N THR A 192 13.44 -6.63 2.06
CA THR A 192 13.85 -7.57 3.09
C THR A 192 14.64 -8.74 2.51
N ALA A 193 15.52 -9.32 3.33
CA ALA A 193 15.95 -10.70 3.15
C ALA A 193 14.83 -11.66 3.58
N TYR A 194 14.90 -12.94 3.19
CA TYR A 194 14.05 -13.98 3.78
C TYR A 194 14.41 -14.18 5.26
N PHE A 195 13.40 -14.29 6.11
CA PHE A 195 13.56 -14.62 7.52
C PHE A 195 12.48 -15.61 8.01
N SER A 196 12.84 -16.42 9.02
CA SER A 196 12.01 -17.55 9.47
C SER A 196 10.63 -17.15 9.96
N ASP A 197 10.49 -15.96 10.53
CA ASP A 197 9.25 -15.50 11.16
C ASP A 197 8.20 -15.06 10.14
N MET A 198 8.53 -15.02 8.85
CA MET A 198 7.52 -14.94 7.78
C MET A 198 6.49 -16.08 7.88
N LYS A 199 6.87 -17.25 8.44
CA LYS A 199 5.92 -18.33 8.74
C LYS A 199 4.89 -17.94 9.80
N LEU A 200 5.29 -17.12 10.77
CA LEU A 200 4.38 -16.62 11.82
C LEU A 200 3.43 -15.57 11.23
N ILE A 201 3.93 -14.70 10.35
CA ILE A 201 3.10 -13.74 9.62
C ILE A 201 2.03 -14.48 8.81
N GLY A 202 2.43 -15.47 8.00
CA GLY A 202 1.48 -16.28 7.23
C GLY A 202 0.46 -16.99 8.09
N ARG A 203 0.90 -17.62 9.21
CA ARG A 203 0.03 -18.36 10.13
C ARG A 203 -0.95 -17.46 10.89
N HIS A 204 -0.54 -16.26 11.26
CA HIS A 204 -1.36 -15.37 12.11
C HIS A 204 -2.33 -14.52 11.30
N TYR A 205 -1.87 -13.99 10.17
CA TYR A 205 -2.64 -13.02 9.40
C TYR A 205 -3.36 -13.62 8.19
N HIS A 206 -2.94 -14.80 7.71
CA HIS A 206 -3.54 -15.49 6.56
C HIS A 206 -3.74 -14.57 5.35
N PRO A 207 -2.67 -13.96 4.80
CA PRO A 207 -2.80 -13.02 3.70
C PRO A 207 -3.36 -13.72 2.44
N ASP A 208 -4.30 -13.06 1.78
CA ASP A 208 -4.82 -13.48 0.47
C ASP A 208 -3.81 -13.18 -0.63
N ILE A 209 -3.12 -12.06 -0.49
CA ILE A 209 -2.17 -11.49 -1.46
C ILE A 209 -0.86 -11.20 -0.75
N ALA A 210 0.26 -11.60 -1.34
CA ALA A 210 1.59 -11.19 -0.90
C ALA A 210 2.27 -10.39 -2.02
N LEU A 211 2.70 -9.17 -1.70
CA LEU A 211 3.58 -8.34 -2.50
C LEU A 211 5.00 -8.69 -2.06
N ILE A 212 5.79 -9.34 -2.94
CA ILE A 212 7.08 -9.91 -2.56
C ILE A 212 8.20 -9.28 -3.38
N ASN A 213 9.18 -8.69 -2.69
CA ASN A 213 10.41 -8.21 -3.28
C ASN A 213 11.20 -9.38 -3.90
N ILE A 214 11.53 -9.26 -5.18
CA ILE A 214 12.36 -10.22 -5.93
C ILE A 214 13.58 -9.53 -6.57
N GLY A 215 13.95 -8.35 -6.09
CA GLY A 215 14.97 -7.49 -6.72
C GLY A 215 16.37 -8.10 -6.76
N GLY A 216 16.66 -9.09 -5.94
CA GLY A 216 18.02 -9.65 -5.81
C GLY A 216 18.92 -8.65 -5.11
N HIS A 217 20.02 -8.29 -5.67
CA HIS A 217 21.13 -7.45 -5.17
C HIS A 217 20.87 -6.60 -3.90
N PHE A 218 19.74 -5.89 -3.82
CA PHE A 218 19.30 -5.08 -2.68
C PHE A 218 18.08 -5.67 -1.94
N GLY A 219 17.70 -6.89 -2.21
CA GLY A 219 16.57 -7.56 -1.57
C GLY A 219 16.73 -9.07 -1.64
N MET A 220 15.62 -9.81 -1.72
CA MET A 220 15.67 -11.25 -1.89
C MET A 220 16.04 -11.63 -3.32
N GLU A 221 16.98 -12.57 -3.49
CA GLU A 221 17.12 -13.30 -4.74
C GLU A 221 15.82 -14.06 -5.04
N PRO A 222 15.47 -14.27 -6.32
CA PRO A 222 14.18 -14.91 -6.67
C PRO A 222 13.92 -16.27 -6.03
N ASP A 223 14.94 -17.08 -5.75
CA ASP A 223 14.81 -18.36 -5.05
C ASP A 223 14.49 -18.19 -3.57
N MET A 224 15.11 -17.22 -2.90
CA MET A 224 14.80 -16.85 -1.52
C MET A 224 13.39 -16.23 -1.41
N ALA A 225 12.97 -15.47 -2.41
CA ALA A 225 11.62 -14.94 -2.51
C ALA A 225 10.56 -16.04 -2.67
N VAL A 226 10.86 -17.14 -3.35
CA VAL A 226 9.99 -18.33 -3.39
C VAL A 226 9.84 -18.92 -1.99
N MET A 227 10.93 -19.06 -1.22
CA MET A 227 10.87 -19.53 0.17
C MET A 227 10.03 -18.59 1.06
N ALA A 228 10.12 -17.28 0.84
CA ALA A 228 9.29 -16.28 1.52
C ALA A 228 7.81 -16.49 1.19
N ALA A 229 7.45 -16.67 -0.08
CA ALA A 229 6.09 -16.95 -0.51
C ALA A 229 5.54 -18.23 0.12
N GLU A 230 6.33 -19.32 0.16
CA GLU A 230 5.98 -20.57 0.82
C GLU A 230 5.77 -20.41 2.33
N ALA A 231 6.60 -19.59 2.97
CA ALA A 231 6.47 -19.30 4.39
C ALA A 231 5.17 -18.54 4.71
N VAL A 232 4.83 -17.56 3.88
CA VAL A 232 3.64 -16.70 4.02
C VAL A 232 2.36 -17.43 3.60
N LYS A 233 2.41 -18.30 2.59
CA LYS A 233 1.29 -19.09 2.06
C LYS A 233 0.11 -18.25 1.55
N ALA A 234 0.38 -17.08 0.98
CA ALA A 234 -0.65 -16.30 0.32
C ALA A 234 -1.14 -17.00 -0.95
N ARG A 235 -2.44 -16.88 -1.25
CA ARG A 235 -3.01 -17.47 -2.47
C ARG A 235 -2.46 -16.81 -3.74
N TYR A 236 -2.35 -15.48 -3.73
CA TYR A 236 -1.84 -14.68 -4.83
C TYR A 236 -0.51 -14.06 -4.47
N VAL A 237 0.46 -14.13 -5.36
CA VAL A 237 1.81 -13.61 -5.14
C VAL A 237 2.15 -12.64 -6.26
N ILE A 238 2.37 -11.38 -5.91
CA ILE A 238 2.73 -10.29 -6.83
C ILE A 238 4.21 -9.97 -6.60
N PRO A 239 5.10 -10.25 -7.57
CA PRO A 239 6.49 -9.84 -7.48
C PRO A 239 6.65 -8.34 -7.69
N HIS A 240 7.56 -7.71 -6.97
CA HIS A 240 7.90 -6.31 -7.14
C HIS A 240 9.40 -6.04 -6.96
N HIS A 241 9.81 -4.77 -7.10
CA HIS A 241 11.18 -4.29 -6.94
C HIS A 241 12.16 -4.93 -7.93
N TYR A 242 11.74 -5.20 -9.16
CA TYR A 242 12.58 -5.78 -10.23
C TYR A 242 12.57 -4.89 -11.48
N ALA A 243 13.53 -5.10 -12.38
CA ALA A 243 13.65 -4.45 -13.70
C ALA A 243 13.74 -2.91 -13.69
N THR A 244 13.93 -2.27 -12.54
CA THR A 244 14.06 -0.80 -12.43
C THR A 244 15.49 -0.35 -12.64
N PHE A 245 16.46 -1.08 -12.11
CA PHE A 245 17.88 -0.83 -12.27
C PHE A 245 18.58 -2.05 -12.87
N PRO A 246 19.68 -1.87 -13.65
CA PRO A 246 20.39 -2.99 -14.31
C PRO A 246 20.91 -4.07 -13.34
N VAL A 247 21.19 -3.70 -12.08
CA VAL A 247 21.71 -4.63 -11.05
C VAL A 247 20.63 -5.49 -10.43
N LEU A 248 19.35 -5.16 -10.61
CA LEU A 248 18.24 -5.92 -10.07
C LEU A 248 17.87 -7.10 -11.00
N THR A 249 17.10 -8.04 -10.48
CA THR A 249 16.42 -9.07 -11.28
C THR A 249 15.68 -8.43 -12.45
N GLN A 250 15.93 -8.88 -13.68
CA GLN A 250 15.32 -8.29 -14.88
C GLN A 250 14.07 -9.05 -15.34
N ASP A 251 14.00 -10.35 -15.11
CA ASP A 251 12.91 -11.23 -15.58
C ASP A 251 12.23 -11.93 -14.39
N PRO A 252 10.95 -11.65 -14.11
CA PRO A 252 10.19 -12.29 -13.05
C PRO A 252 9.70 -13.70 -13.44
N THR A 253 9.90 -14.14 -14.69
CA THR A 253 9.36 -15.41 -15.21
C THR A 253 9.85 -16.64 -14.45
N PRO A 254 11.14 -16.77 -14.08
CA PRO A 254 11.62 -17.91 -13.28
C PRO A 254 10.92 -17.99 -11.92
N PHE A 255 10.77 -16.85 -11.21
CA PHE A 255 10.04 -16.74 -9.96
C PHE A 255 8.58 -17.18 -10.13
N ALA A 256 7.86 -16.63 -11.11
CA ALA A 256 6.47 -16.96 -11.38
C ALA A 256 6.25 -18.46 -11.68
N LYS A 257 7.17 -19.08 -12.42
CA LYS A 257 7.15 -20.53 -12.67
C LYS A 257 7.34 -21.35 -11.38
N ALA A 258 8.24 -20.91 -10.51
CA ALA A 258 8.46 -21.56 -9.22
C ALA A 258 7.23 -21.44 -8.31
N ILE A 259 6.63 -20.24 -8.19
CA ILE A 259 5.40 -20.02 -7.41
C ILE A 259 4.26 -20.94 -7.83
N LYS A 260 4.07 -21.16 -9.15
CA LYS A 260 3.07 -22.13 -9.66
C LYS A 260 3.34 -23.57 -9.21
N LYS A 261 4.60 -24.00 -9.14
CA LYS A 261 4.97 -25.35 -8.68
C LYS A 261 4.61 -25.56 -7.20
N HIS A 262 4.57 -24.47 -6.41
CA HIS A 262 4.19 -24.50 -5.00
C HIS A 262 2.69 -24.21 -4.77
N HIS A 263 1.85 -24.42 -5.81
CA HIS A 263 0.39 -24.32 -5.76
C HIS A 263 -0.14 -22.92 -5.38
N MET A 264 0.66 -21.87 -5.54
CA MET A 264 0.26 -20.48 -5.43
C MET A 264 0.01 -19.86 -6.82
N THR A 265 -0.71 -18.77 -6.87
CA THR A 265 -1.01 -18.06 -8.12
C THR A 265 -0.11 -16.84 -8.26
N PRO A 266 0.92 -16.88 -9.13
CA PRO A 266 1.71 -15.68 -9.41
C PRO A 266 0.90 -14.71 -10.27
N VAL A 267 0.97 -13.43 -9.93
CA VAL A 267 0.33 -12.33 -10.65
C VAL A 267 1.42 -11.35 -11.07
N VAL A 268 1.97 -11.57 -12.26
CA VAL A 268 3.02 -10.69 -12.81
C VAL A 268 2.34 -9.53 -13.51
N MET A 269 2.34 -8.38 -12.87
CA MET A 269 1.75 -7.15 -13.38
C MET A 269 2.73 -6.38 -14.27
N LYS A 270 2.19 -5.58 -15.18
CA LYS A 270 2.94 -4.53 -15.87
C LYS A 270 2.87 -3.24 -15.05
N PRO A 271 3.93 -2.42 -15.00
CA PRO A 271 3.84 -1.10 -14.37
C PRO A 271 2.68 -0.27 -14.98
N GLY A 272 1.85 0.30 -14.12
CA GLY A 272 0.59 0.99 -14.47
C GLY A 272 -0.64 0.08 -14.53
N GLU A 273 -0.47 -1.24 -14.42
CA GLU A 273 -1.59 -2.19 -14.44
C GLU A 273 -2.34 -2.20 -13.10
N THR A 274 -3.66 -2.42 -13.19
CA THR A 274 -4.54 -2.58 -12.03
C THR A 274 -5.20 -3.94 -12.07
N VAL A 275 -5.13 -4.67 -10.96
CA VAL A 275 -5.91 -5.89 -10.70
C VAL A 275 -7.00 -5.62 -9.69
N THR A 276 -8.07 -6.39 -9.73
CA THR A 276 -9.22 -6.21 -8.85
C THR A 276 -9.47 -7.47 -8.03
N TYR A 277 -9.50 -7.32 -6.71
CA TYR A 277 -9.93 -8.38 -5.80
C TYR A 277 -11.39 -8.19 -5.44
N GLU A 278 -12.20 -9.19 -5.75
CA GLU A 278 -13.64 -9.19 -5.53
C GLU A 278 -14.13 -10.62 -5.32
N ASP A 279 -15.03 -10.82 -4.35
CA ASP A 279 -15.61 -12.13 -4.00
C ASP A 279 -14.57 -13.24 -3.78
N GLY A 280 -13.47 -12.90 -3.08
CA GLY A 280 -12.39 -13.84 -2.77
C GLY A 280 -11.48 -14.17 -3.97
N LYS A 281 -11.59 -13.46 -5.07
CA LYS A 281 -10.79 -13.71 -6.30
C LYS A 281 -10.10 -12.45 -6.79
N LEU A 282 -8.86 -12.61 -7.23
CA LEU A 282 -8.11 -11.60 -7.96
C LEU A 282 -8.33 -11.80 -9.46
N LYS A 283 -8.71 -10.70 -10.14
CA LYS A 283 -9.02 -10.64 -11.58
C LYS A 283 -8.14 -9.61 -12.25
#